data_fd71cd9355411bcdae14a99f743da878
#
_entry.id   fd71cd9355411bcdae14a99f743da878
#
_cell.length_a   1.000
_cell.length_b   1.000
_cell.length_c   1.000
_cell.angle_alpha   90.00
_cell.angle_beta   90.00
_cell.angle_gamma   90.00
#
_symmetry.space_group_name_H-M   'P 1'
#
loop_
_entity.id
_entity.type
_entity.pdbx_description
1 polymer ?
#
loop_
_entity_poly.entity_id
_entity_poly.type
_entity_poly.pdbx_seq_one_letter_code
_entity_poly.pdbx_strand_id
1 'polypeptide(L)' 'MPATQRILFAIRGLECASCAIDVGRALRRIPGIAEININYMINKGYVEFDPERISWDAVSKALTDRGYMVVKTR' A
#
# COMPACT_ATOMS: atom_id res chain seq x y z
N MET A 1 -21.25 8.07 -3.59
CA MET A 1 -19.91 7.63 -3.95
C MET A 1 -19.09 7.45 -2.69
N PRO A 2 -18.37 6.36 -2.57
CA PRO A 2 -17.50 6.20 -1.43
C PRO A 2 -16.41 7.26 -1.46
N ALA A 3 -16.20 7.88 -0.31
CA ALA A 3 -15.16 8.89 -0.17
C ALA A 3 -13.83 8.20 0.10
N THR A 4 -13.16 7.74 -0.95
CA THR A 4 -11.85 7.12 -0.80
C THR A 4 -10.76 8.17 -0.86
N GLN A 5 -9.68 7.90 -0.16
CA GLN A 5 -8.51 8.76 -0.17
C GLN A 5 -7.37 8.01 -0.84
N ARG A 6 -6.68 8.69 -1.75
CA ARG A 6 -5.51 8.12 -2.43
C ARG A 6 -4.25 8.69 -1.78
N ILE A 7 -3.34 7.81 -1.43
CA ILE A 7 -2.04 8.17 -0.90
C ILE A 7 -0.96 7.57 -1.77
N LEU A 8 -0.02 8.41 -2.20
CA LEU A 8 1.16 7.98 -2.93
C LEU A 8 2.29 7.76 -1.93
N PHE A 9 3.03 6.69 -2.12
CA PHE A 9 4.11 6.35 -1.20
C PHE A 9 5.30 5.77 -1.96
N ALA A 10 6.47 5.88 -1.34
CA ALA A 10 7.67 5.19 -1.79
C ALA A 10 7.85 3.94 -0.92
N ILE A 11 8.25 2.85 -1.54
CA ILE A 11 8.44 1.58 -0.84
C ILE A 11 9.84 1.06 -1.13
N ARG A 12 10.49 0.53 -0.09
CA ARG A 12 11.82 -0.07 -0.20
C ARG A 12 11.78 -1.49 0.33
N GLY A 13 12.65 -2.32 -0.21
CA GLY A 13 12.73 -3.74 0.16
C GLY A 13 12.12 -4.65 -0.88
N LEU A 14 11.55 -4.10 -1.95
CA LEU A 14 11.06 -4.90 -3.06
C LEU A 14 12.23 -5.34 -3.91
N GLU A 15 12.41 -6.65 -4.03
CA GLU A 15 13.53 -7.19 -4.81
C GLU A 15 13.09 -7.83 -6.10
N CYS A 16 11.81 -8.07 -6.29
CA CYS A 16 11.30 -8.71 -7.49
C CYS A 16 9.82 -8.38 -7.73
N ALA A 17 9.36 -8.67 -8.94
CA ALA A 17 7.96 -8.43 -9.32
C ALA A 17 7.00 -9.27 -8.48
N SER A 18 7.39 -10.50 -8.13
CA SER A 18 6.56 -11.38 -7.31
C SER A 18 6.30 -10.77 -5.94
N CYS A 19 7.30 -10.10 -5.38
CA CYS A 19 7.16 -9.45 -4.08
C CYS A 19 6.10 -8.34 -4.14
N ALA A 20 6.12 -7.55 -5.20
CA ALA A 20 5.14 -6.48 -5.39
C ALA A 20 3.73 -7.05 -5.51
N ILE A 21 3.58 -8.15 -6.24
CA ILE A 21 2.28 -8.81 -6.42
C ILE A 21 1.77 -9.33 -5.07
N ASP A 22 2.63 -9.98 -4.30
CA ASP A 22 2.25 -10.53 -3.00
C ASP A 22 1.79 -9.44 -2.04
N VAL A 23 2.52 -8.35 -1.99
CA VAL A 23 2.17 -7.21 -1.15
C VAL A 23 0.81 -6.64 -1.57
N GLY A 24 0.61 -6.46 -2.87
CA GLY A 24 -0.66 -5.95 -3.38
C GLY A 24 -1.83 -6.85 -3.01
N ARG A 25 -1.66 -8.17 -3.16
CA ARG A 25 -2.71 -9.12 -2.79
C ARG A 25 -3.02 -9.10 -1.32
N ALA A 26 -1.99 -9.05 -0.48
CA ALA A 26 -2.17 -9.03 0.95
C ALA A 26 -2.92 -7.80 1.41
N LEU A 27 -2.58 -6.65 0.86
CA LEU A 27 -3.23 -5.40 1.24
C LEU A 27 -4.65 -5.31 0.73
N ARG A 28 -4.95 -5.88 -0.43
CA ARG A 28 -6.32 -5.91 -0.96
C ARG A 28 -7.29 -6.66 -0.06
N ARG A 29 -6.78 -7.57 0.75
CA ARG A 29 -7.61 -8.33 1.68
C ARG A 29 -8.01 -7.53 2.91
N ILE A 30 -7.35 -6.42 3.15
CA ILE A 30 -7.66 -5.60 4.31
C ILE A 30 -8.97 -4.84 4.07
N PRO A 31 -9.96 -4.96 4.96
CA PRO A 31 -11.21 -4.22 4.81
C PRO A 31 -10.94 -2.71 4.80
N GLY A 32 -11.57 -2.02 3.88
CA GLY A 32 -11.40 -0.59 3.73
C GLY A 32 -10.48 -0.18 2.61
N ILE A 33 -9.68 -1.11 2.08
CA ILE A 33 -8.83 -0.82 0.93
C ILE A 33 -9.61 -1.03 -0.36
N ALA A 34 -9.75 0.04 -1.14
CA ALA A 34 -10.47 -0.01 -2.41
C ALA A 34 -9.55 -0.46 -3.54
N GLU A 35 -8.33 0.05 -3.56
CA GLU A 35 -7.38 -0.29 -4.61
C GLU A 35 -5.96 -0.08 -4.11
N ILE A 36 -5.03 -0.90 -4.61
CA ILE A 36 -3.61 -0.73 -4.35
C ILE A 36 -2.84 -1.11 -5.60
N ASN A 37 -1.78 -0.35 -5.87
CA ASN A 37 -0.89 -0.61 -6.99
C ASN A 37 0.54 -0.31 -6.53
N ILE A 38 1.45 -1.22 -6.84
CA ILE A 38 2.85 -1.07 -6.47
C ILE A 38 3.69 -1.30 -7.71
N ASN A 39 4.57 -0.34 -8.00
CA ASN A 39 5.50 -0.43 -9.12
C ASN A 39 6.91 -0.63 -8.56
N TYR A 40 7.40 -1.88 -8.63
CA TYR A 40 8.70 -2.23 -8.08
C TYR A 40 9.86 -1.63 -8.87
N MET A 41 9.65 -1.26 -10.12
CA MET A 41 10.70 -0.69 -10.97
C MET A 41 11.12 0.70 -10.51
N ILE A 42 10.17 1.45 -9.95
CA ILE A 42 10.45 2.80 -9.45
C ILE A 42 10.32 2.89 -7.94
N ASN A 43 10.06 1.76 -7.28
CA ASN A 43 9.90 1.67 -5.82
C ASN A 43 8.85 2.64 -5.29
N LYS A 44 7.74 2.77 -6.01
CA LYS A 44 6.64 3.64 -5.62
C LYS A 44 5.31 2.93 -5.84
N GLY A 45 4.29 3.43 -5.18
CA GLY A 45 2.95 2.91 -5.36
C GLY A 45 1.92 3.87 -4.83
N TYR A 46 0.66 3.46 -4.96
CA TYR A 46 -0.43 4.21 -4.38
C TYR A 46 -1.44 3.26 -3.78
N VAL A 47 -2.22 3.77 -2.84
CA VAL A 47 -3.30 3.02 -2.22
C VAL A 47 -4.51 3.94 -2.12
N GLU A 48 -5.68 3.39 -2.47
CA GLU A 48 -6.95 4.06 -2.26
C GLU A 48 -7.70 3.30 -1.17
N PHE A 49 -8.14 4.01 -0.16
CA PHE A 49 -8.80 3.40 0.97
C PHE A 49 -9.86 4.33 1.53
N ASP A 50 -10.80 3.74 2.27
CA ASP A 50 -11.83 4.48 2.97
C ASP A 50 -11.27 4.92 4.32
N PRO A 51 -11.05 6.24 4.52
CA PRO A 51 -10.45 6.73 5.77
C PRO A 51 -11.32 6.51 6.99
N GLU A 52 -12.58 6.18 6.81
CA GLU A 52 -13.47 5.84 7.92
C GLU A 52 -13.28 4.40 8.39
N ARG A 53 -12.71 3.55 7.56
CA ARG A 53 -12.52 2.13 7.87
C ARG A 53 -11.08 1.80 8.21
N ILE A 54 -10.12 2.46 7.58
CA ILE A 54 -8.71 2.18 7.75
C ILE A 54 -7.93 3.47 7.61
N SER A 55 -6.81 3.56 8.31
CA SER A 55 -5.93 4.72 8.23
C SER A 55 -4.65 4.37 7.51
N TRP A 56 -3.92 5.42 7.08
CA TRP A 56 -2.60 5.24 6.49
C TRP A 56 -1.66 4.50 7.44
N ASP A 57 -1.77 4.79 8.74
CA ASP A 57 -0.92 4.12 9.73
C ASP A 57 -1.12 2.61 9.70
N ALA A 58 -2.35 2.15 9.53
CA ALA A 58 -2.63 0.73 9.44
C ALA A 58 -2.03 0.12 8.17
N VAL A 59 -2.14 0.82 7.05
CA VAL A 59 -1.56 0.37 5.78
C VAL A 59 -0.04 0.31 5.89
N SER A 60 0.57 1.35 6.43
CA SER A 60 2.01 1.43 6.61
C SER A 60 2.50 0.32 7.52
N LYS A 61 1.80 0.06 8.61
CA LYS A 61 2.17 -1.00 9.54
C LYS A 61 2.10 -2.38 8.86
N ALA A 62 1.08 -2.62 8.05
CA ALA A 62 0.94 -3.89 7.35
C ALA A 62 2.14 -4.13 6.42
N LEU A 63 2.61 -3.08 5.77
CA LEU A 63 3.80 -3.18 4.91
C LEU A 63 5.07 -3.36 5.73
N THR A 64 5.21 -2.62 6.81
CA THR A 64 6.38 -2.71 7.68
C THR A 64 6.50 -4.10 8.32
N ASP A 65 5.37 -4.68 8.70
CA ASP A 65 5.35 -6.02 9.29
C ASP A 65 5.83 -7.09 8.32
N ARG A 66 5.79 -6.79 7.02
CA ARG A 66 6.28 -7.70 5.99
C ARG A 66 7.74 -7.45 5.64
N GLY A 67 8.38 -6.48 6.30
CA GLY A 67 9.78 -6.19 6.10
C GLY A 67 10.06 -5.08 5.09
N TYR A 68 9.05 -4.33 4.69
CA TYR A 68 9.22 -3.23 3.74
C TYR A 68 9.22 -1.90 4.46
N MET A 69 9.99 -0.95 3.93
CA MET A 69 9.98 0.42 4.42
C MET A 69 9.10 1.26 3.51
N VAL A 70 8.19 2.01 4.10
CA VAL A 70 7.23 2.81 3.37
C VAL A 70 7.31 4.26 3.82
N VAL A 71 7.37 5.16 2.86
CA VAL A 71 7.39 6.60 3.14
C VAL A 71 6.29 7.25 2.33
N LYS A 72 5.39 7.91 3.02
CA LYS A 72 4.31 8.64 2.38
C LYS A 72 4.90 9.83 1.61
N THR A 73 4.61 9.90 0.30
CA THR A 73 5.12 10.99 -0.53
C THR A 73 4.07 12.07 -0.78
N ARG A 74 2.81 11.76 -0.55
CA ARG A 74 1.71 12.73 -0.65
C ARG A 74 0.54 12.37 0.21
#